data_bba2a83f5c7ab9896ef03fd65a1aa6ac
#
_entry.id   bba2a83f5c7ab9896ef03fd65a1aa6ac
#
_cell.length_a   1.000
_cell.length_b   1.000
_cell.length_c   1.000
_cell.angle_alpha   90.00
_cell.angle_beta   90.00
_cell.angle_gamma   90.00
#
_symmetry.space_group_name_H-M   'P 1'
#
loop_
_entity.id
_entity.type
_entity.pdbx_description
1 polymer ?
#
loop_
_entity_poly.entity_id
_entity_poly.type
_entity_poly.pdbx_seq_one_letter_code
_entity_poly.pdbx_strand_id
1 'polypeptide(L)'
;MPELIAIAYTEETVAAQAAAELDRCAAEIPLDPDAIGVIVAERNGSHQLLTSRHPGATAAWSRFWGVIFGVVMNEDEPSELDLSFRQQVKGLLRPGSSVLLVAVKRVTGETVLATVSQYGGKPLTCPLGAETTTGLWADPAG
;
A
#
# COMPACT_ATOMS: atom_id res chain seq x y z
N MET A 1 -13.26 -7.07 -7.46
CA MET A 1 -12.62 -7.45 -6.19
C MET A 1 -11.48 -6.49 -5.92
N PRO A 2 -11.38 -5.93 -4.71
CA PRO A 2 -10.26 -5.00 -4.40
C PRO A 2 -8.91 -5.69 -4.45
N GLU A 3 -7.88 -4.93 -4.70
CA GLU A 3 -6.51 -5.41 -4.78
C GLU A 3 -5.57 -4.53 -3.97
N LEU A 4 -4.50 -5.12 -3.47
CA LEU A 4 -3.40 -4.39 -2.88
C LEU A 4 -2.26 -4.40 -3.88
N ILE A 5 -1.81 -3.20 -4.25
CA ILE A 5 -0.67 -3.02 -5.15
C ILE A 5 0.53 -2.66 -4.30
N ALA A 6 1.64 -3.34 -4.50
CA ALA A 6 2.91 -3.02 -3.86
C ALA A 6 3.94 -2.73 -4.94
N ILE A 7 4.61 -1.59 -4.85
CA ILE A 7 5.66 -1.22 -5.80
C ILE A 7 6.94 -0.97 -5.01
N ALA A 8 7.94 -1.80 -5.28
CA ALA A 8 9.20 -1.74 -4.55
C ALA A 8 10.21 -0.84 -5.26
N TYR A 9 10.89 -0.01 -4.47
CA TYR A 9 11.92 0.91 -4.96
C TYR A 9 13.21 0.68 -4.19
N THR A 10 14.33 0.93 -4.83
CA THR A 10 15.65 0.69 -4.24
C THR A 10 16.15 1.82 -3.34
N GLU A 11 15.40 2.91 -3.21
CA GLU A 11 15.76 4.06 -2.40
C GLU A 11 14.70 4.37 -1.36
N GLU A 12 15.11 4.90 -0.21
CA GLU A 12 14.21 5.18 0.91
C GLU A 12 13.11 6.19 0.61
N THR A 13 13.38 7.16 -0.25
CA THR A 13 12.49 8.30 -0.45
C THR A 13 11.56 8.15 -1.64
N VAL A 14 11.80 7.19 -2.53
CA VAL A 14 11.06 7.13 -3.79
C VAL A 14 9.60 6.72 -3.59
N ALA A 15 9.33 5.77 -2.70
CA ALA A 15 7.94 5.39 -2.44
C ALA A 15 7.13 6.57 -1.90
N ALA A 16 7.73 7.39 -1.03
CA ALA A 16 7.05 8.58 -0.51
C ALA A 16 6.80 9.62 -1.60
N GLN A 17 7.73 9.76 -2.54
CA GLN A 17 7.54 10.65 -3.69
C GLN A 17 6.40 10.16 -4.59
N ALA A 18 6.35 8.87 -4.85
CA ALA A 18 5.27 8.27 -5.63
C ALA A 18 3.92 8.40 -4.91
N ALA A 19 3.91 8.23 -3.59
CA ALA A 19 2.71 8.41 -2.78
C ALA A 19 2.19 9.85 -2.85
N ALA A 20 3.09 10.83 -2.80
CA ALA A 20 2.73 12.23 -2.92
C ALA A 20 2.12 12.55 -4.29
N GLU A 21 2.66 11.94 -5.34
CA GLU A 21 2.11 12.09 -6.69
C GLU A 21 0.69 11.53 -6.77
N LEU A 22 0.45 10.35 -6.22
CA LEU A 22 -0.87 9.75 -6.18
C LEU A 22 -1.86 10.60 -5.38
N ASP A 23 -1.42 11.12 -4.25
CA ASP A 23 -2.27 11.97 -3.40
C ASP A 23 -2.67 13.24 -4.14
N ARG A 24 -1.74 13.82 -4.87
CA ARG A 24 -2.00 15.02 -5.67
C ARG A 24 -3.02 14.74 -6.79
N CYS A 25 -3.00 13.54 -7.36
CA CYS A 25 -3.89 13.15 -8.45
C CYS A 25 -5.15 12.42 -7.97
N ALA A 26 -5.34 12.27 -6.67
CA ALA A 26 -6.40 11.42 -6.10
C ALA A 26 -7.82 11.85 -6.53
N ALA A 27 -8.03 13.14 -6.77
CA ALA A 27 -9.33 13.61 -7.23
C ALA A 27 -9.63 13.22 -8.67
N GLU A 28 -8.61 13.07 -9.50
CA GLU A 28 -8.75 12.70 -10.91
C GLU A 28 -8.78 11.19 -11.08
N ILE A 29 -8.05 10.49 -10.24
CA ILE A 29 -8.11 9.04 -10.14
C ILE A 29 -9.12 8.76 -9.03
N PRO A 30 -10.13 7.92 -9.20
CA PRO A 30 -11.07 7.64 -8.10
C PRO A 30 -10.37 6.81 -7.02
N LEU A 31 -9.46 7.44 -6.32
CA LEU A 31 -8.59 6.85 -5.30
C LEU A 31 -8.74 7.62 -4.00
N ASP A 32 -9.02 6.89 -2.92
CA ASP A 32 -9.07 7.48 -1.60
C ASP A 32 -7.64 7.77 -1.12
N PRO A 33 -7.33 9.01 -0.69
CA PRO A 33 -5.99 9.30 -0.17
C PRO A 33 -5.56 8.40 0.99
N ASP A 34 -6.51 7.90 1.78
CA ASP A 34 -6.22 6.99 2.90
C ASP A 34 -5.88 5.58 2.43
N ALA A 35 -6.06 5.29 1.14
CA ALA A 35 -5.72 4.00 0.56
C ALA A 35 -4.24 3.87 0.20
N ILE A 36 -3.43 4.89 0.51
CA ILE A 36 -2.02 4.93 0.18
C ILE A 36 -1.20 4.75 1.46
N GLY A 37 -0.26 3.81 1.43
CA GLY A 37 0.69 3.60 2.52
C GLY A 37 2.10 3.38 1.96
N VAL A 38 3.10 3.65 2.78
CA VAL A 38 4.50 3.47 2.42
C VAL A 38 5.21 2.76 3.55
N ILE A 39 5.99 1.74 3.21
CA ILE A 39 6.89 1.12 4.18
C ILE A 39 8.31 1.52 3.78
N VAL A 40 9.05 2.12 4.70
CA VAL A 40 10.44 2.50 4.51
C VAL A 40 11.31 1.56 5.31
N ALA A 41 12.27 0.93 4.64
CA ALA A 41 13.29 0.12 5.30
C ALA A 41 14.54 1.01 5.47
N GLU A 42 14.75 1.50 6.68
CA GLU A 42 15.85 2.40 6.96
C GLU A 42 17.18 1.65 6.90
N ARG A 43 18.26 2.39 6.66
CA ARG A 43 19.59 1.78 6.54
C ARG A 43 20.04 1.08 7.81
N ASN A 44 19.51 1.49 8.96
CA ASN A 44 19.82 0.85 10.25
C ASN A 44 19.07 -0.47 10.47
N GLY A 45 18.26 -0.89 9.51
CA GLY A 45 17.48 -2.14 9.59
C GLY A 45 16.08 -1.99 10.15
N SER A 46 15.68 -0.81 10.62
CA SER A 46 14.33 -0.61 11.12
C SER A 46 13.35 -0.36 9.97
N HIS A 47 12.07 -0.65 10.23
CA HIS A 47 11.01 -0.45 9.25
C HIS A 47 9.99 0.54 9.81
N GLN A 48 9.49 1.40 8.95
CA GLN A 48 8.54 2.44 9.33
C GLN A 48 7.38 2.46 8.36
N LEU A 49 6.17 2.49 8.90
CA LEU A 49 4.95 2.63 8.10
C LEU A 49 4.54 4.09 8.09
N LEU A 50 4.39 4.65 6.90
CA LEU A 50 3.91 6.01 6.69
C LEU A 50 2.55 5.94 5.99
N THR A 51 1.55 6.59 6.56
CA THR A 51 0.22 6.67 5.95
C THR A 51 -0.19 8.13 5.86
N SER A 52 -1.16 8.40 4.98
CA SER A 52 -1.73 9.73 4.91
C SER A 52 -2.41 10.07 6.25
N ARG A 53 -2.04 11.18 6.84
CA ARG A 53 -2.69 11.67 8.05
C ARG A 53 -3.76 12.68 7.68
N HIS A 54 -4.65 12.23 6.83
CA HIS A 54 -5.72 13.06 6.36
C HIS A 54 -6.73 13.31 7.47
N PRO A 55 -7.24 14.56 7.66
CA PRO A 55 -8.19 14.84 8.71
C PRO A 55 -9.48 14.03 8.66
N GLY A 56 -9.80 13.47 7.51
CA GLY A 56 -10.97 12.61 7.34
C GLY A 56 -10.70 11.12 7.47
N ALA A 57 -9.45 10.74 7.81
CA ALA A 57 -9.09 9.33 7.89
C ALA A 57 -9.97 8.58 8.89
N THR A 58 -10.52 7.44 8.45
CA THR A 58 -11.38 6.63 9.31
C THR A 58 -10.55 5.65 10.14
N ALA A 59 -11.14 5.19 11.26
CA ALA A 59 -10.52 4.16 12.07
C ALA A 59 -10.31 2.87 11.26
N ALA A 60 -11.17 2.59 10.28
CA ALA A 60 -11.06 1.41 9.43
C ALA A 60 -9.76 1.42 8.63
N TRP A 61 -9.39 2.57 8.04
CA TRP A 61 -8.13 2.67 7.29
C TRP A 61 -6.92 2.52 8.19
N SER A 62 -6.94 3.14 9.38
CA SER A 62 -5.85 2.99 10.34
C SER A 62 -5.64 1.53 10.74
N ARG A 63 -6.73 0.82 11.00
CA ARG A 63 -6.69 -0.59 11.34
C ARG A 63 -6.16 -1.42 10.17
N PHE A 64 -6.62 -1.13 8.96
CA PHE A 64 -6.19 -1.83 7.75
C PHE A 64 -4.68 -1.76 7.59
N TRP A 65 -4.11 -0.55 7.65
CA TRP A 65 -2.66 -0.38 7.47
C TRP A 65 -1.86 -1.01 8.60
N GLY A 66 -2.36 -0.98 9.82
CA GLY A 66 -1.73 -1.68 10.93
C GLY A 66 -1.67 -3.18 10.70
N VAL A 67 -2.76 -3.77 10.21
CA VAL A 67 -2.80 -5.20 9.90
C VAL A 67 -1.86 -5.53 8.75
N ILE A 68 -1.88 -4.76 7.68
CA ILE A 68 -1.02 -5.00 6.51
C ILE A 68 0.45 -4.93 6.92
N PHE A 69 0.84 -3.89 7.65
CA PHE A 69 2.22 -3.77 8.12
C PHE A 69 2.61 -4.97 8.99
N GLY A 70 1.73 -5.36 9.91
CA GLY A 70 1.99 -6.48 10.81
C GLY A 70 2.19 -7.80 10.08
N VAL A 71 1.35 -8.11 9.09
CA VAL A 71 1.45 -9.39 8.37
C VAL A 71 2.59 -9.41 7.35
N VAL A 72 3.00 -8.24 6.85
CA VAL A 72 4.19 -8.16 5.99
C VAL A 72 5.46 -8.34 6.82
N MET A 73 5.53 -7.74 8.01
CA MET A 73 6.70 -7.85 8.87
C MET A 73 6.79 -9.19 9.58
N ASN A 74 5.65 -9.85 9.82
CA ASN A 74 5.61 -11.14 10.50
C ASN A 74 4.82 -12.14 9.66
N GLU A 75 5.53 -12.93 8.86
CA GLU A 75 4.90 -13.89 7.96
C GLU A 75 4.24 -15.07 8.68
N ASP A 76 4.50 -15.26 9.96
CA ASP A 76 3.83 -16.28 10.77
C ASP A 76 2.44 -15.83 11.22
N GLU A 77 2.12 -14.55 11.08
CA GLU A 77 0.82 -14.03 11.48
C GLU A 77 -0.26 -14.53 10.53
N PRO A 78 -1.36 -15.12 11.04
CA PRO A 78 -2.46 -15.57 10.18
C PRO A 78 -3.08 -14.41 9.42
N SER A 79 -3.30 -14.60 8.12
CA SER A 79 -3.92 -13.58 7.29
C SER A 79 -4.46 -14.21 6.01
N GLU A 80 -5.51 -13.62 5.45
CA GLU A 80 -5.99 -13.99 4.12
C GLU A 80 -5.08 -13.47 3.01
N LEU A 81 -4.15 -12.58 3.33
CA LEU A 81 -3.19 -12.06 2.38
C LEU A 81 -2.23 -13.17 1.95
N ASP A 82 -2.02 -13.33 0.65
CA ASP A 82 -1.18 -14.38 0.09
C ASP A 82 0.21 -14.37 0.72
N LEU A 83 0.64 -15.51 1.23
CA LEU A 83 1.95 -15.65 1.88
C LEU A 83 3.09 -15.35 0.91
N SER A 84 2.97 -15.79 -0.34
CA SER A 84 3.97 -15.52 -1.37
C SER A 84 4.13 -14.03 -1.60
N PHE A 85 3.01 -13.29 -1.67
CA PHE A 85 3.02 -11.84 -1.81
C PHE A 85 3.73 -11.18 -0.62
N ARG A 86 3.39 -11.61 0.61
CA ARG A 86 4.01 -11.08 1.82
C ARG A 86 5.51 -11.31 1.84
N GLN A 87 5.94 -12.51 1.46
CA GLN A 87 7.36 -12.86 1.41
C GLN A 87 8.10 -12.04 0.36
N GLN A 88 7.49 -11.83 -0.80
CA GLN A 88 8.10 -11.02 -1.86
C GLN A 88 8.27 -9.57 -1.43
N VAL A 89 7.24 -8.99 -0.81
CA VAL A 89 7.31 -7.61 -0.33
C VAL A 89 8.41 -7.48 0.72
N LYS A 90 8.43 -8.38 1.69
CA LYS A 90 9.44 -8.36 2.75
C LYS A 90 10.85 -8.52 2.19
N GLY A 91 11.01 -9.39 1.21
CA GLY A 91 12.31 -9.60 0.57
C GLY A 91 12.80 -8.39 -0.21
N LEU A 92 11.91 -7.53 -0.67
CA LEU A 92 12.25 -6.29 -1.36
C LEU A 92 12.51 -5.13 -0.41
N LEU A 93 12.18 -5.28 0.88
CA LEU A 93 12.41 -4.26 1.91
C LEU A 93 13.82 -4.39 2.50
N ARG A 94 14.82 -4.27 1.65
CA ARG A 94 16.22 -4.25 2.07
C ARG A 94 16.55 -2.91 2.71
N PRO A 95 17.53 -2.86 3.63
CA PRO A 95 17.95 -1.57 4.21
C PRO A 95 18.21 -0.51 3.14
N GLY A 96 17.59 0.65 3.28
CA GLY A 96 17.72 1.74 2.32
C GLY A 96 16.70 1.71 1.19
N SER A 97 15.69 0.83 1.25
CA SER A 97 14.66 0.73 0.23
C SER A 97 13.30 1.20 0.75
N SER A 98 12.31 1.23 -0.14
CA SER A 98 10.94 1.57 0.24
C SER A 98 9.94 0.84 -0.65
N VAL A 99 8.72 0.69 -0.14
CA VAL A 99 7.61 0.08 -0.88
C VAL A 99 6.39 0.98 -0.78
N LEU A 100 5.80 1.29 -1.93
CA LEU A 100 4.51 1.98 -2.00
C LEU A 100 3.41 0.92 -1.97
N LEU A 101 2.43 1.10 -1.11
CA LEU A 101 1.27 0.23 -1.02
C LEU A 101 0.01 1.02 -1.31
N VAL A 102 -0.83 0.50 -2.20
CA VAL A 102 -2.09 1.16 -2.55
C VAL A 102 -3.20 0.12 -2.57
N ALA A 103 -4.25 0.37 -1.79
CA ALA A 103 -5.44 -0.47 -1.81
C ALA A 103 -6.41 0.13 -2.83
N VAL A 104 -6.76 -0.64 -3.85
CA VAL A 104 -7.58 -0.13 -4.95
C VAL A 104 -8.74 -1.05 -5.25
N LYS A 105 -9.82 -0.49 -5.81
CA LYS A 105 -10.80 -1.26 -6.51
C LYS A 105 -10.16 -1.66 -7.85
N ARG A 106 -10.48 -2.85 -8.34
CA ARG A 106 -9.82 -3.41 -9.52
C ARG A 106 -9.72 -2.45 -10.71
N VAL A 107 -10.79 -1.69 -10.97
CA VAL A 107 -10.83 -0.78 -12.11
C VAL A 107 -9.85 0.39 -12.01
N THR A 108 -9.33 0.68 -10.82
CA THR A 108 -8.43 1.81 -10.58
C THR A 108 -6.95 1.42 -10.69
N GLY A 109 -6.65 0.11 -10.62
CA GLY A 109 -5.28 -0.37 -10.53
C GLY A 109 -4.37 0.07 -11.67
N GLU A 110 -4.83 -0.05 -12.91
CA GLU A 110 -4.01 0.33 -14.06
C GLU A 110 -3.69 1.82 -14.07
N THR A 111 -4.65 2.66 -13.67
CA THR A 111 -4.45 4.10 -13.60
C THR A 111 -3.43 4.46 -12.53
N VAL A 112 -3.46 3.78 -11.40
CA VAL A 112 -2.47 3.97 -10.33
C VAL A 112 -1.08 3.61 -10.85
N LEU A 113 -0.92 2.45 -11.49
CA LEU A 113 0.37 2.03 -12.02
C LEU A 113 0.89 3.00 -13.07
N ALA A 114 0.03 3.48 -13.96
CA ALA A 114 0.41 4.46 -14.97
C ALA A 114 0.86 5.77 -14.34
N THR A 115 0.17 6.23 -13.31
CA THR A 115 0.47 7.50 -12.64
C THR A 115 1.86 7.51 -12.02
N VAL A 116 2.30 6.37 -11.46
CA VAL A 116 3.60 6.30 -10.78
C VAL A 116 4.68 5.63 -11.62
N SER A 117 4.41 5.35 -12.89
CA SER A 117 5.35 4.64 -13.76
C SER A 117 6.68 5.37 -13.93
N GLN A 118 6.68 6.72 -13.83
CA GLN A 118 7.90 7.51 -13.96
C GLN A 118 8.93 7.25 -12.86
N TYR A 119 8.50 6.69 -11.73
CA TYR A 119 9.41 6.36 -10.62
C TYR A 119 10.04 4.99 -10.77
N GLY A 120 9.62 4.22 -11.76
CA GLY A 120 10.10 2.85 -11.95
C GLY A 120 9.53 1.90 -10.89
N GLY A 121 10.37 1.02 -10.40
CA GLY A 121 9.97 0.07 -9.36
C GLY A 121 9.40 -1.23 -9.93
N LYS A 122 9.24 -2.19 -9.02
CA LYS A 122 8.71 -3.50 -9.37
C LYS A 122 7.31 -3.66 -8.77
N PRO A 123 6.25 -3.72 -9.59
CA PRO A 123 4.89 -3.87 -9.07
C PRO A 123 4.56 -5.32 -8.74
N LEU A 124 3.85 -5.49 -7.62
CA LEU A 124 3.26 -6.74 -7.20
C LEU A 124 1.81 -6.48 -6.86
N THR A 125 0.92 -7.41 -7.14
CA THR A 125 -0.50 -7.27 -6.80
C THR A 125 -0.99 -8.50 -6.06
N CYS A 126 -1.98 -8.26 -5.20
CA CYS A 126 -2.59 -9.31 -4.39
C CYS A 126 -4.07 -8.98 -4.20
N PRO A 127 -4.98 -9.94 -4.43
CA PRO A 127 -6.39 -9.68 -4.14
C PRO A 127 -6.64 -9.48 -2.65
N LEU A 128 -7.59 -8.61 -2.32
CA LEU A 128 -8.00 -8.34 -0.95
C LEU A 128 -9.38 -8.95 -0.72
N GLY A 129 -9.51 -9.76 0.31
CA GLY A 129 -10.76 -10.37 0.69
C GLY A 129 -11.69 -9.41 1.41
N ALA A 130 -12.96 -9.79 1.51
CA ALA A 130 -13.99 -8.96 2.12
C ALA A 130 -13.70 -8.62 3.58
N GLU A 131 -13.12 -9.55 4.32
CA GLU A 131 -12.80 -9.32 5.74
C GLU A 131 -11.77 -8.22 5.92
N THR A 132 -10.75 -8.22 5.06
CA THR A 132 -9.66 -7.23 5.13
C THR A 132 -10.17 -5.85 4.73
N THR A 133 -11.15 -5.76 3.84
CA THR A 133 -11.62 -4.48 3.29
C THR A 133 -12.89 -3.94 3.93
N THR A 134 -13.41 -4.61 4.95
CA THR A 134 -14.65 -4.18 5.62
C THR A 134 -14.53 -2.74 6.14
N GLY A 135 -15.44 -1.90 5.71
CA GLY A 135 -15.52 -0.51 6.17
C GLY A 135 -14.52 0.45 5.56
N LEU A 136 -13.65 0.00 4.64
CA LEU A 136 -12.63 0.86 4.06
C LEU A 136 -13.22 1.93 3.15
N TRP A 137 -14.09 1.53 2.24
CA TRP A 137 -14.73 2.49 1.35
C TRP A 137 -16.10 2.85 1.91
N ALA A 138 -16.39 4.13 1.93
CA ALA A 138 -17.61 4.64 2.55
C ALA A 138 -18.88 4.33 1.75
N ASP A 139 -18.76 3.83 0.53
CA ASP A 139 -19.90 3.55 -0.33
C ASP A 139 -20.52 2.20 0.03
N PRO A 140 -21.72 2.19 0.63
CA PRO A 140 -22.35 0.95 1.03
C PRO A 140 -22.85 0.14 -0.17
N ALA A 141 -22.95 0.74 -1.34
CA ALA A 141 -23.36 0.06 -2.55
C ALA A 141 -22.17 -0.54 -3.30
N GLY A 142 -20.97 -0.21 -2.85
CA GLY A 142 -19.74 -0.64 -3.50
C GLY A 142 -19.41 -2.10 -3.36
#